data_ea079f8f929637cf85ca697686e03bb9
#
_entry.id   ea079f8f929637cf85ca697686e03bb9
#
_cell.length_a   1.000
_cell.length_b   1.000
_cell.length_c   1.000
_cell.angle_alpha   90.00
_cell.angle_beta   90.00
_cell.angle_gamma   90.00
#
_symmetry.space_group_name_H-M   'P 1'
#
loop_
_entity.id
_entity.type
_entity.pdbx_description
1 polymer ?
#
loop_
_entity_poly.entity_id
_entity_poly.type
_entity_poly.pdbx_seq_one_letter_code
_entity_poly.pdbx_strand_id
1 'polypeptide(L)'
;MQKLIAFLTLLLLAVLCLGLVVINNEMLGDYRIDLTEDKVYSLSDGSQRVLNDIDEPIVLNFYFSDTASKGMTSLRNYANRVQSLLEEYESRASGKITLNVIDPEPFSEAEDRANQFGLTGATLGPVGDAIYFGLAGTNAVDNQFTINFFDPQKERFLEYDISKLIYQLSEPEPVQLTLLTDLNLMGGQNPMSGQMTPAMTFYSQLSQLYDITTIGSDATQIPESTDVLVVIHPQNLSEALQYSIDQFAMRQGRILLFVDPHYESDAMAMMGSLEANKSNFGLLESWGINAGLDSVVLDGRLGLDIRTPEGAVTRHPGIIGLTSEQLNREDVITANLELVNGSSFAPLTLAEGSNLTLTPLAYSSADAVIVDGTEYAMTQDPQTLQRMLDGPDSQRITLAARFSGPATSAFTQAPATESASELNMAHVSRTAKLNLIVFSDADLLADRFWVQQANFFGETIYTPFANNGDAIINASENLAGSDALISIRGRGTYARPFEQVQALQVAAEARFREQEERLQNQLQQTEEQLAQLQNVQTESGALTLTPEQQAALDTFIAQRNEIRRELREVRYQLERDIDQLGNYLKLLNIAISPLLLVTVLWGLARLLRRRAGKKTLEAIGS
;
A
#
# COMPACT_ATOMS: atom_id res chain seq x y z
N MET A 1 -49.25 48.90 -19.80
CA MET A 1 -49.28 48.36 -18.45
C MET A 1 -48.76 46.93 -18.38
N GLN A 2 -49.32 45.97 -19.12
CA GLN A 2 -48.90 44.55 -19.04
C GLN A 2 -47.39 44.30 -19.32
N LYS A 3 -46.78 44.98 -20.31
CA LYS A 3 -45.35 44.84 -20.61
C LYS A 3 -44.45 45.43 -19.50
N LEU A 4 -44.88 46.48 -18.82
CA LEU A 4 -44.14 47.09 -17.70
C LEU A 4 -44.23 46.21 -16.46
N ILE A 5 -45.39 45.61 -16.19
CA ILE A 5 -45.58 44.66 -15.08
C ILE A 5 -44.72 43.39 -15.31
N ALA A 6 -44.70 42.89 -16.55
CA ALA A 6 -43.87 41.72 -16.89
C ALA A 6 -42.38 42.02 -16.74
N PHE A 7 -41.92 43.21 -17.11
CA PHE A 7 -40.54 43.64 -16.91
C PHE A 7 -40.17 43.79 -15.41
N LEU A 8 -41.06 44.42 -14.62
CA LEU A 8 -40.87 44.55 -13.17
C LEU A 8 -40.87 43.21 -12.44
N THR A 9 -41.73 42.25 -12.83
CA THR A 9 -41.73 40.90 -12.26
C THR A 9 -40.45 40.13 -12.62
N LEU A 10 -39.94 40.28 -13.84
CA LEU A 10 -38.70 39.65 -14.28
C LEU A 10 -37.48 40.25 -13.56
N LEU A 11 -37.47 41.58 -13.35
CA LEU A 11 -36.45 42.27 -12.57
C LEU A 11 -36.49 41.83 -11.09
N LEU A 12 -37.66 41.73 -10.49
CA LEU A 12 -37.83 41.28 -9.12
C LEU A 12 -37.36 39.82 -8.96
N LEU A 13 -37.67 38.97 -9.95
CA LEU A 13 -37.22 37.56 -9.96
C LEU A 13 -35.70 37.45 -10.09
N ALA A 14 -35.07 38.31 -10.91
CA ALA A 14 -33.62 38.37 -11.04
C ALA A 14 -32.96 38.84 -9.75
N VAL A 15 -33.50 39.85 -9.07
CA VAL A 15 -33.00 40.33 -7.77
C VAL A 15 -33.20 39.27 -6.68
N LEU A 16 -34.33 38.57 -6.68
CA LEU A 16 -34.58 37.47 -5.75
C LEU A 16 -33.61 36.33 -5.98
N CYS A 17 -33.34 35.97 -7.24
CA CYS A 17 -32.38 34.95 -7.61
C CYS A 17 -30.95 35.32 -7.18
N LEU A 18 -30.54 36.57 -7.41
CA LEU A 18 -29.27 37.12 -6.93
C LEU A 18 -29.18 37.10 -5.40
N GLY A 19 -30.25 37.51 -4.71
CA GLY A 19 -30.33 37.47 -3.26
C GLY A 19 -30.22 36.03 -2.72
N LEU A 20 -30.86 35.04 -3.36
CA LEU A 20 -30.74 33.66 -3.00
C LEU A 20 -29.33 33.10 -3.24
N VAL A 21 -28.66 33.51 -4.33
CA VAL A 21 -27.27 33.14 -4.61
C VAL A 21 -26.33 33.69 -3.55
N VAL A 22 -26.49 34.97 -3.16
CA VAL A 22 -25.68 35.60 -2.10
C VAL A 22 -25.93 34.92 -0.75
N ILE A 23 -27.19 34.70 -0.38
CA ILE A 23 -27.55 34.01 0.87
C ILE A 23 -27.00 32.56 0.87
N ASN A 24 -27.10 31.87 -0.26
CA ASN A 24 -26.53 30.53 -0.38
C ASN A 24 -25.01 30.54 -0.23
N ASN A 25 -24.32 31.52 -0.77
CA ASN A 25 -22.87 31.61 -0.71
C ASN A 25 -22.36 32.01 0.69
N GLU A 26 -23.06 32.92 1.37
CA GLU A 26 -22.66 33.45 2.68
C GLU A 26 -23.15 32.60 3.86
N MET A 27 -24.34 31.97 3.75
CA MET A 27 -24.94 31.24 4.87
C MET A 27 -24.89 29.71 4.72
N LEU A 28 -24.78 29.20 3.52
CA LEU A 28 -24.79 27.74 3.24
C LEU A 28 -23.48 27.29 2.60
N GLY A 29 -22.50 28.18 2.42
CA GLY A 29 -21.18 27.84 1.86
C GLY A 29 -20.45 26.74 2.65
N ASP A 30 -20.64 26.72 3.95
CA ASP A 30 -20.04 25.74 4.86
C ASP A 30 -20.84 24.43 4.98
N TYR A 31 -22.09 24.42 4.48
CA TYR A 31 -22.93 23.20 4.49
C TYR A 31 -22.73 22.42 3.20
N ARG A 32 -21.72 21.56 3.16
CA ARG A 32 -21.51 20.61 2.07
C ARG A 32 -22.17 19.27 2.44
N ILE A 33 -23.09 18.78 1.62
CA ILE A 33 -23.64 17.44 1.73
C ILE A 33 -22.89 16.57 0.73
N ASP A 34 -22.06 15.68 1.25
CA ASP A 34 -21.35 14.71 0.44
C ASP A 34 -22.30 13.56 0.09
N LEU A 35 -22.70 13.49 -1.17
CA LEU A 35 -23.58 12.46 -1.72
C LEU A 35 -22.80 11.31 -2.38
N THR A 36 -21.47 11.33 -2.31
CA THR A 36 -20.66 10.24 -2.84
C THR A 36 -20.79 9.00 -1.96
N GLU A 37 -20.74 7.82 -2.55
CA GLU A 37 -20.87 6.54 -1.84
C GLU A 37 -19.82 6.38 -0.74
N ASP A 38 -18.57 6.78 -1.02
CA ASP A 38 -17.44 6.68 -0.10
C ASP A 38 -17.16 7.98 0.67
N LYS A 39 -18.06 8.97 0.59
CA LYS A 39 -17.93 10.29 1.24
C LYS A 39 -16.56 10.93 1.02
N VAL A 40 -16.06 10.89 -0.22
CA VAL A 40 -14.70 11.30 -0.59
C VAL A 40 -14.41 12.80 -0.42
N TYR A 41 -15.42 13.65 -0.22
CA TYR A 41 -15.30 15.09 0.02
C TYR A 41 -15.55 15.51 1.47
N SER A 42 -15.70 14.56 2.40
CA SER A 42 -15.85 14.83 3.83
C SER A 42 -14.76 14.09 4.60
N LEU A 43 -14.30 14.65 5.73
CA LEU A 43 -13.29 14.01 6.57
C LEU A 43 -13.86 12.82 7.35
N SER A 44 -13.03 11.79 7.56
CA SER A 44 -13.34 10.66 8.43
C SER A 44 -13.39 11.09 9.90
N ASP A 45 -13.99 10.26 10.74
CA ASP A 45 -13.98 10.47 12.17
C ASP A 45 -12.55 10.48 12.75
N GLY A 46 -11.63 9.74 12.13
CA GLY A 46 -10.21 9.75 12.47
C GLY A 46 -9.55 11.10 12.20
N SER A 47 -9.72 11.63 10.98
CA SER A 47 -9.19 12.94 10.61
C SER A 47 -9.79 14.07 11.44
N GLN A 48 -11.08 13.99 11.77
CA GLN A 48 -11.72 14.98 12.67
C GLN A 48 -11.14 14.94 14.07
N ARG A 49 -10.80 13.75 14.61
CA ARG A 49 -10.11 13.65 15.90
C ARG A 49 -8.73 14.26 15.86
N VAL A 50 -7.92 13.97 14.81
CA VAL A 50 -6.62 14.63 14.62
C VAL A 50 -6.75 16.16 14.61
N LEU A 51 -7.77 16.71 13.95
CA LEU A 51 -8.00 18.16 13.93
C LEU A 51 -8.40 18.73 15.31
N ASN A 52 -9.15 17.98 16.11
CA ASN A 52 -9.56 18.41 17.44
C ASN A 52 -8.38 18.46 18.42
N ASP A 53 -7.39 17.57 18.22
CA ASP A 53 -6.20 17.44 19.08
C ASP A 53 -5.10 18.46 18.74
N ILE A 54 -5.27 19.29 17.70
CA ILE A 54 -4.34 20.40 17.39
C ILE A 54 -4.42 21.45 18.49
N ASP A 55 -3.32 21.78 19.12
CA ASP A 55 -3.24 22.83 20.13
C ASP A 55 -2.71 24.16 19.57
N GLU A 56 -1.72 24.09 18.66
CA GLU A 56 -1.04 25.24 18.08
C GLU A 56 -1.36 25.47 16.60
N PRO A 57 -1.26 26.72 16.09
CA PRO A 57 -1.52 26.98 14.67
C PRO A 57 -0.55 26.26 13.75
N ILE A 58 -1.10 25.69 12.67
CA ILE A 58 -0.37 25.00 11.59
C ILE A 58 -0.57 25.78 10.30
N VAL A 59 0.51 25.96 9.53
CA VAL A 59 0.47 26.55 8.19
C VAL A 59 0.77 25.44 7.17
N LEU A 60 -0.18 25.23 6.25
CA LEU A 60 -0.06 24.30 5.14
C LEU A 60 0.20 25.07 3.84
N ASN A 61 1.30 24.79 3.17
CA ASN A 61 1.66 25.38 1.89
C ASN A 61 1.52 24.29 0.82
N PHE A 62 0.47 24.36 0.03
CA PHE A 62 0.21 23.46 -1.08
C PHE A 62 0.83 23.99 -2.35
N TYR A 63 1.81 23.30 -2.89
CA TYR A 63 2.52 23.65 -4.12
C TYR A 63 2.00 22.81 -5.28
N PHE A 64 1.43 23.47 -6.28
CA PHE A 64 1.01 22.81 -7.51
C PHE A 64 1.34 23.69 -8.73
N SER A 65 2.16 23.16 -9.65
CA SER A 65 2.53 23.85 -10.89
C SER A 65 1.36 23.86 -11.88
N ASP A 66 0.36 24.74 -11.62
CA ASP A 66 -0.86 24.84 -12.44
C ASP A 66 -0.52 25.29 -13.86
N THR A 67 0.37 26.26 -13.98
CA THR A 67 0.79 26.82 -15.29
C THR A 67 1.56 25.78 -16.13
N ALA A 68 2.48 25.03 -15.54
CA ALA A 68 3.28 24.02 -16.23
C ALA A 68 2.48 22.75 -16.57
N SER A 69 1.42 22.45 -15.81
CA SER A 69 0.57 21.27 -16.02
C SER A 69 -0.52 21.45 -17.08
N LYS A 70 -0.53 22.57 -17.84
CA LYS A 70 -1.50 22.79 -18.92
C LYS A 70 -1.45 21.68 -19.95
N GLY A 71 -2.59 21.00 -20.17
CA GLY A 71 -2.70 19.82 -21.02
C GLY A 71 -2.72 18.48 -20.30
N MET A 72 -2.35 18.41 -19.02
CA MET A 72 -2.36 17.22 -18.19
C MET A 72 -3.67 17.10 -17.38
N THR A 73 -4.78 16.81 -18.07
CA THR A 73 -6.13 16.87 -17.49
C THR A 73 -6.27 15.95 -16.24
N SER A 74 -5.72 14.75 -16.26
CA SER A 74 -5.85 13.83 -15.13
C SER A 74 -5.08 14.31 -13.89
N LEU A 75 -3.87 14.83 -14.06
CA LEU A 75 -3.08 15.41 -12.97
C LEU A 75 -3.76 16.63 -12.35
N ARG A 76 -4.28 17.52 -13.18
CA ARG A 76 -5.03 18.72 -12.74
C ARG A 76 -6.31 18.37 -11.99
N ASN A 77 -7.05 17.35 -12.47
CA ASN A 77 -8.24 16.86 -11.75
C ASN A 77 -7.89 16.33 -10.37
N TYR A 78 -6.79 15.60 -10.26
CA TYR A 78 -6.32 15.09 -8.97
C TYR A 78 -5.81 16.24 -8.08
N ALA A 79 -5.09 17.23 -8.61
CA ALA A 79 -4.66 18.39 -7.86
C ALA A 79 -5.86 19.20 -7.30
N ASN A 80 -6.90 19.40 -8.09
CA ASN A 80 -8.15 20.02 -7.62
C ASN A 80 -8.80 19.21 -6.49
N ARG A 81 -8.71 17.89 -6.55
CA ARG A 81 -9.20 16.98 -5.50
C ARG A 81 -8.40 17.15 -4.22
N VAL A 82 -7.06 17.16 -4.31
CA VAL A 82 -6.15 17.42 -3.17
C VAL A 82 -6.46 18.76 -2.53
N GLN A 83 -6.53 19.82 -3.35
CA GLN A 83 -6.85 21.16 -2.88
C GLN A 83 -8.20 21.20 -2.15
N SER A 84 -9.25 20.61 -2.74
CA SER A 84 -10.58 20.59 -2.12
C SER A 84 -10.59 19.86 -0.76
N LEU A 85 -9.78 18.81 -0.62
CA LEU A 85 -9.62 18.12 0.66
C LEU A 85 -8.86 18.97 1.67
N LEU A 86 -7.78 19.65 1.28
CA LEU A 86 -7.04 20.59 2.14
C LEU A 86 -7.90 21.76 2.60
N GLU A 87 -8.77 22.31 1.73
CA GLU A 87 -9.75 23.32 2.09
C GLU A 87 -10.77 22.81 3.13
N GLU A 88 -11.15 21.53 3.07
CA GLU A 88 -12.02 20.92 4.08
C GLU A 88 -11.29 20.77 5.42
N TYR A 89 -9.98 20.43 5.43
CA TYR A 89 -9.16 20.43 6.64
C TYR A 89 -9.08 21.83 7.27
N GLU A 90 -8.81 22.88 6.47
CA GLU A 90 -8.77 24.26 6.95
C GLU A 90 -10.12 24.67 7.55
N SER A 91 -11.22 24.40 6.86
CA SER A 91 -12.58 24.73 7.31
C SER A 91 -12.93 24.06 8.64
N ARG A 92 -12.56 22.77 8.82
CA ARG A 92 -12.87 21.99 10.02
C ARG A 92 -11.93 22.23 11.19
N ALA A 93 -10.76 22.80 10.95
CA ALA A 93 -9.76 23.05 11.98
C ALA A 93 -10.08 24.23 12.90
N SER A 94 -11.25 24.88 12.79
CA SER A 94 -11.67 26.00 13.64
C SER A 94 -10.65 27.16 13.72
N GLY A 95 -9.97 27.44 12.60
CA GLY A 95 -8.96 28.50 12.48
C GLY A 95 -7.56 28.11 12.96
N LYS A 96 -7.32 26.85 13.34
CA LYS A 96 -5.99 26.35 13.72
C LYS A 96 -5.12 25.95 12.53
N ILE A 97 -5.70 25.79 11.33
CA ILE A 97 -4.97 25.54 10.09
C ILE A 97 -5.16 26.73 9.15
N THR A 98 -4.07 27.15 8.51
CA THR A 98 -4.08 28.14 7.42
C THR A 98 -3.50 27.49 6.16
N LEU A 99 -4.27 27.49 5.07
CA LEU A 99 -3.87 26.91 3.79
C LEU A 99 -3.41 27.99 2.81
N ASN A 100 -2.20 27.84 2.28
CA ASN A 100 -1.69 28.65 1.17
C ASN A 100 -1.60 27.79 -0.08
N VAL A 101 -2.24 28.21 -1.17
CA VAL A 101 -2.13 27.55 -2.48
C VAL A 101 -1.14 28.33 -3.34
N ILE A 102 -0.10 27.67 -3.81
CA ILE A 102 1.07 28.31 -4.45
C ILE A 102 1.33 27.61 -5.79
N ASP A 103 1.44 28.41 -6.87
CA ASP A 103 1.89 27.95 -8.20
C ASP A 103 3.38 28.27 -8.36
N PRO A 104 4.31 27.29 -8.22
CA PRO A 104 5.73 27.52 -8.40
C PRO A 104 6.06 27.57 -9.90
N GLU A 105 6.12 28.80 -10.45
CA GLU A 105 6.61 29.02 -11.81
C GLU A 105 8.15 28.84 -11.86
N PRO A 106 8.70 28.36 -12.97
CA PRO A 106 10.15 28.22 -13.13
C PRO A 106 10.91 29.52 -12.83
N PHE A 107 11.98 29.43 -12.03
CA PHE A 107 12.83 30.55 -11.59
C PHE A 107 12.12 31.60 -10.72
N SER A 108 11.02 31.24 -10.06
CA SER A 108 10.29 32.09 -9.14
C SER A 108 10.74 31.91 -7.68
N GLU A 109 10.45 32.90 -6.82
CA GLU A 109 10.61 32.74 -5.35
C GLU A 109 9.76 31.61 -4.77
N ALA A 110 8.67 31.24 -5.44
CA ALA A 110 7.81 30.14 -5.03
C ALA A 110 8.51 28.80 -5.26
N GLU A 111 9.24 28.65 -6.38
CA GLU A 111 10.06 27.47 -6.65
C GLU A 111 11.22 27.36 -5.65
N ASP A 112 11.91 28.47 -5.38
CA ASP A 112 12.99 28.51 -4.39
C ASP A 112 12.50 28.09 -3.00
N ARG A 113 11.32 28.54 -2.60
CA ARG A 113 10.70 28.13 -1.33
C ARG A 113 10.27 26.66 -1.33
N ALA A 114 9.73 26.15 -2.42
CA ALA A 114 9.42 24.73 -2.55
C ALA A 114 10.66 23.85 -2.35
N ASN A 115 11.79 24.25 -2.98
CA ASN A 115 13.06 23.56 -2.82
C ASN A 115 13.63 23.69 -1.40
N GLN A 116 13.49 24.84 -0.73
CA GLN A 116 13.89 25.00 0.68
C GLN A 116 13.11 24.08 1.62
N PHE A 117 11.83 23.80 1.33
CA PHE A 117 11.04 22.81 2.03
C PHE A 117 11.41 21.38 1.67
N GLY A 118 12.32 21.14 0.74
CA GLY A 118 12.73 19.80 0.29
C GLY A 118 11.77 19.16 -0.70
N LEU A 119 10.82 19.93 -1.26
CA LEU A 119 9.95 19.43 -2.32
C LEU A 119 10.75 19.30 -3.62
N THR A 120 10.56 18.20 -4.32
CA THR A 120 11.26 17.92 -5.59
C THR A 120 10.29 17.99 -6.76
N GLY A 121 10.63 18.77 -7.78
CA GLY A 121 9.85 18.82 -9.01
C GLY A 121 10.04 17.55 -9.84
N ALA A 122 8.95 16.91 -10.23
CA ALA A 122 8.96 15.77 -11.14
C ALA A 122 9.13 16.24 -12.58
N THR A 123 10.18 15.78 -13.29
CA THR A 123 10.35 16.06 -14.72
C THR A 123 9.61 15.03 -15.54
N LEU A 124 8.58 15.46 -16.28
CA LEU A 124 7.83 14.60 -17.19
C LEU A 124 8.46 14.65 -18.59
N GLY A 125 9.43 13.78 -18.83
CA GLY A 125 10.15 13.65 -20.11
C GLY A 125 11.54 14.29 -20.11
N PRO A 126 12.36 14.03 -21.14
CA PRO A 126 13.76 14.43 -21.18
C PRO A 126 14.01 15.95 -21.36
N VAL A 127 13.00 16.76 -21.61
CA VAL A 127 13.07 18.22 -21.85
C VAL A 127 11.79 18.92 -21.36
N GLY A 128 11.32 18.60 -20.14
CA GLY A 128 10.11 19.22 -19.55
C GLY A 128 10.44 20.12 -18.37
N ASP A 129 9.60 21.11 -18.11
CA ASP A 129 9.65 21.89 -16.88
C ASP A 129 9.38 20.98 -15.66
N ALA A 130 10.02 21.28 -14.53
CA ALA A 130 9.76 20.57 -13.29
C ALA A 130 8.34 20.86 -12.80
N ILE A 131 7.57 19.82 -12.50
CA ILE A 131 6.21 19.94 -11.96
C ILE A 131 6.27 19.65 -10.47
N TYR A 132 5.98 20.64 -9.66
CA TYR A 132 5.79 20.50 -8.23
C TYR A 132 4.33 20.11 -7.95
N PHE A 133 4.12 19.15 -7.10
CA PHE A 133 2.79 18.72 -6.65
C PHE A 133 2.93 18.14 -5.24
N GLY A 134 3.14 18.99 -4.25
CA GLY A 134 3.44 18.59 -2.89
C GLY A 134 2.82 19.48 -1.83
N LEU A 135 3.01 19.13 -0.58
CA LEU A 135 2.53 19.85 0.58
C LEU A 135 3.67 20.04 1.57
N ALA A 136 3.88 21.27 2.03
CA ALA A 136 4.78 21.56 3.14
C ALA A 136 3.96 22.14 4.30
N GLY A 137 4.08 21.55 5.47
CA GLY A 137 3.45 22.00 6.69
C GLY A 137 4.49 22.54 7.68
N THR A 138 4.14 23.59 8.42
CA THR A 138 4.94 24.15 9.52
C THR A 138 4.07 24.45 10.73
N ASN A 139 4.62 24.26 11.93
CA ASN A 139 3.95 24.64 13.18
C ASN A 139 4.55 25.91 13.79
N ALA A 140 4.07 26.31 14.97
CA ALA A 140 4.48 27.54 15.65
C ALA A 140 5.94 27.55 16.15
N VAL A 141 6.58 26.40 16.26
CA VAL A 141 7.98 26.24 16.68
C VAL A 141 8.92 25.88 15.51
N ASP A 142 8.49 26.16 14.29
CA ASP A 142 9.25 25.96 13.03
C ASP A 142 9.58 24.48 12.71
N ASN A 143 8.88 23.51 13.33
CA ASN A 143 8.97 22.13 12.85
C ASN A 143 8.29 22.02 11.50
N GLN A 144 8.89 21.23 10.62
CA GLN A 144 8.52 21.10 9.22
C GLN A 144 8.33 19.64 8.85
N PHE A 145 7.19 19.32 8.23
CA PHE A 145 6.95 18.04 7.57
C PHE A 145 6.42 18.24 6.17
N THR A 146 6.74 17.31 5.26
CA THR A 146 6.40 17.46 3.84
C THR A 146 5.85 16.18 3.23
N ILE A 147 4.93 16.35 2.27
CA ILE A 147 4.58 15.35 1.27
C ILE A 147 5.22 15.82 -0.03
N ASN A 148 6.31 15.17 -0.45
CA ASN A 148 7.13 15.64 -1.56
C ASN A 148 6.39 15.64 -2.89
N PHE A 149 5.54 14.63 -3.12
CA PHE A 149 4.73 14.52 -4.33
C PHE A 149 3.45 13.74 -4.06
N PHE A 150 2.30 14.30 -4.46
CA PHE A 150 1.02 13.61 -4.42
C PHE A 150 0.88 12.66 -5.62
N ASP A 151 1.10 11.38 -5.38
CA ASP A 151 1.00 10.34 -6.40
C ASP A 151 -0.48 9.99 -6.67
N PRO A 152 -0.99 10.14 -7.90
CA PRO A 152 -2.35 9.75 -8.24
C PRO A 152 -2.68 8.28 -7.97
N GLN A 153 -1.69 7.39 -7.96
CA GLN A 153 -1.90 5.97 -7.65
C GLN A 153 -2.18 5.75 -6.15
N LYS A 154 -1.74 6.68 -5.29
CA LYS A 154 -1.95 6.69 -3.84
C LYS A 154 -3.18 7.48 -3.40
N GLU A 155 -4.07 7.90 -4.29
CA GLU A 155 -5.25 8.71 -3.98
C GLU A 155 -6.10 8.14 -2.84
N ARG A 156 -6.16 6.81 -2.69
CA ARG A 156 -6.89 6.12 -1.62
C ARG A 156 -6.41 6.50 -0.22
N PHE A 157 -5.16 6.89 -0.08
CA PHE A 157 -4.50 7.22 1.20
C PHE A 157 -4.27 8.71 1.38
N LEU A 158 -4.77 9.53 0.46
CA LEU A 158 -4.61 10.98 0.48
C LEU A 158 -5.02 11.58 1.84
N GLU A 159 -6.15 11.18 2.37
CA GLU A 159 -6.63 11.64 3.67
C GLU A 159 -5.73 11.20 4.83
N TYR A 160 -5.22 9.95 4.76
CA TYR A 160 -4.25 9.45 5.73
C TYR A 160 -2.95 10.24 5.70
N ASP A 161 -2.36 10.46 4.52
CA ASP A 161 -1.09 11.17 4.38
C ASP A 161 -1.19 12.63 4.89
N ILE A 162 -2.28 13.31 4.58
CA ILE A 162 -2.52 14.68 5.07
C ILE A 162 -2.74 14.67 6.59
N SER A 163 -3.56 13.77 7.13
CA SER A 163 -3.80 13.66 8.57
C SER A 163 -2.53 13.31 9.33
N LYS A 164 -1.68 12.43 8.77
CA LYS A 164 -0.37 12.08 9.33
C LYS A 164 0.54 13.32 9.42
N LEU A 165 0.64 14.10 8.35
CA LEU A 165 1.44 15.32 8.35
C LEU A 165 0.95 16.32 9.41
N ILE A 166 -0.38 16.50 9.54
CA ILE A 166 -0.98 17.38 10.54
C ILE A 166 -0.69 16.86 11.97
N TYR A 167 -0.82 15.55 12.19
CA TYR A 167 -0.50 14.91 13.47
C TYR A 167 0.96 15.11 13.87
N GLN A 168 1.89 14.91 12.95
CA GLN A 168 3.33 15.12 13.18
C GLN A 168 3.67 16.58 13.51
N LEU A 169 2.91 17.54 12.97
CA LEU A 169 3.06 18.97 13.29
C LEU A 169 2.46 19.34 14.64
N SER A 170 1.43 18.63 15.10
CA SER A 170 0.80 18.85 16.40
C SER A 170 1.56 18.17 17.56
N GLU A 171 2.21 17.04 17.31
CA GLU A 171 3.02 16.30 18.27
C GLU A 171 4.45 16.10 17.77
N PRO A 172 5.33 17.10 17.92
CA PRO A 172 6.67 17.09 17.32
C PRO A 172 7.70 16.24 18.07
N GLU A 173 7.36 15.62 19.20
CA GLU A 173 8.30 14.79 19.94
C GLU A 173 8.60 13.49 19.18
N PRO A 174 9.89 13.09 19.08
CA PRO A 174 10.25 11.83 18.40
C PRO A 174 9.60 10.64 19.08
N VAL A 175 8.94 9.78 18.31
CA VAL A 175 8.34 8.54 18.79
C VAL A 175 9.46 7.60 19.30
N GLN A 176 9.28 7.11 20.52
CA GLN A 176 10.19 6.17 21.17
C GLN A 176 9.83 4.73 20.78
N LEU A 177 10.71 4.11 19.99
CA LEU A 177 10.53 2.74 19.53
C LEU A 177 11.44 1.81 20.32
N THR A 178 10.86 0.82 21.02
CA THR A 178 11.63 -0.22 21.69
C THR A 178 11.67 -1.48 20.86
N LEU A 179 12.88 -1.92 20.48
CA LEU A 179 13.14 -3.20 19.81
C LEU A 179 13.48 -4.27 20.84
N LEU A 180 12.68 -5.30 20.95
CA LEU A 180 12.96 -6.49 21.76
C LEU A 180 13.42 -7.64 20.86
N THR A 181 14.69 -8.00 20.95
CA THR A 181 15.26 -9.09 20.17
C THR A 181 16.64 -9.47 20.67
N ASP A 182 17.03 -10.73 20.49
CA ASP A 182 18.40 -11.24 20.67
C ASP A 182 19.18 -11.30 19.35
N LEU A 183 18.54 -10.94 18.21
CA LEU A 183 19.19 -10.90 16.91
C LEU A 183 20.16 -9.70 16.84
N ASN A 184 21.31 -9.89 16.20
CA ASN A 184 22.29 -8.83 15.99
C ASN A 184 21.85 -7.89 14.85
N LEU A 185 20.94 -6.95 15.15
CA LEU A 185 20.40 -6.00 14.17
C LEU A 185 21.39 -4.87 13.83
N MET A 186 22.20 -4.47 14.81
CA MET A 186 23.13 -3.34 14.67
C MET A 186 24.43 -3.74 13.95
N GLY A 187 24.59 -5.04 13.65
CA GLY A 187 25.85 -5.53 13.11
C GLY A 187 26.99 -5.50 14.14
N GLY A 188 28.22 -5.43 13.68
CA GLY A 188 29.40 -5.42 14.54
C GLY A 188 30.34 -6.57 14.24
N GLN A 189 31.32 -6.81 15.12
CA GLN A 189 32.30 -7.87 14.92
C GLN A 189 31.66 -9.26 15.20
N ASN A 190 31.63 -10.13 14.20
CA ASN A 190 31.20 -11.51 14.38
C ASN A 190 32.20 -12.26 15.30
N PRO A 191 31.77 -12.78 16.46
CA PRO A 191 32.67 -13.40 17.44
C PRO A 191 33.43 -14.63 16.91
N MET A 192 32.86 -15.33 15.91
CA MET A 192 33.46 -16.55 15.35
C MET A 192 34.39 -16.28 14.20
N SER A 193 34.06 -15.35 13.30
CA SER A 193 34.88 -15.06 12.11
C SER A 193 35.80 -13.84 12.28
N GLY A 194 35.54 -12.99 13.28
CA GLY A 194 36.22 -11.72 13.48
C GLY A 194 35.90 -10.65 12.41
N GLN A 195 35.04 -10.97 11.48
CA GLN A 195 34.61 -10.03 10.42
C GLN A 195 33.56 -9.07 10.92
N MET A 196 33.61 -7.83 10.41
CA MET A 196 32.57 -6.84 10.65
C MET A 196 31.34 -7.16 9.78
N THR A 197 30.20 -7.35 10.40
CA THR A 197 28.89 -7.43 9.74
C THR A 197 28.22 -6.06 9.77
N PRO A 198 27.67 -5.57 8.68
CA PRO A 198 26.91 -4.31 8.68
C PRO A 198 25.64 -4.45 9.50
N ALA A 199 25.07 -3.32 9.92
CA ALA A 199 23.72 -3.30 10.46
C ALA A 199 22.71 -3.75 9.39
N MET A 200 21.62 -4.39 9.81
CA MET A 200 20.53 -4.74 8.90
C MET A 200 19.91 -3.47 8.32
N THR A 201 19.59 -3.51 7.03
CA THR A 201 19.13 -2.33 6.30
C THR A 201 17.85 -1.73 6.91
N PHE A 202 16.88 -2.57 7.32
CA PHE A 202 15.65 -2.07 7.96
C PHE A 202 15.93 -1.35 9.29
N TYR A 203 16.89 -1.84 10.09
CA TYR A 203 17.28 -1.19 11.34
C TYR A 203 17.87 0.20 11.06
N SER A 204 18.75 0.29 10.07
CA SER A 204 19.33 1.56 9.64
C SER A 204 18.27 2.55 9.14
N GLN A 205 17.23 2.08 8.47
CA GLN A 205 16.10 2.90 8.02
C GLN A 205 15.23 3.36 9.19
N LEU A 206 14.88 2.47 10.12
CA LEU A 206 14.09 2.83 11.31
C LEU A 206 14.84 3.82 12.21
N SER A 207 16.16 3.67 12.39
CA SER A 207 16.97 4.58 13.21
C SER A 207 17.09 6.00 12.67
N GLN A 208 16.73 6.22 11.39
CA GLN A 208 16.63 7.56 10.81
C GLN A 208 15.28 8.23 11.11
N LEU A 209 14.26 7.43 11.46
CA LEU A 209 12.88 7.89 11.63
C LEU A 209 12.46 7.96 13.11
N TYR A 210 13.06 7.16 13.96
CA TYR A 210 12.67 6.96 15.36
C TYR A 210 13.85 7.03 16.31
N ASP A 211 13.58 7.38 17.55
CA ASP A 211 14.52 7.17 18.64
C ASP A 211 14.38 5.71 19.13
N ILE A 212 15.43 4.91 18.92
CA ILE A 212 15.36 3.45 19.10
C ILE A 212 16.13 3.02 20.35
N THR A 213 15.42 2.35 21.26
CA THR A 213 16.01 1.59 22.38
C THR A 213 15.93 0.10 22.08
N THR A 214 17.07 -0.60 22.08
CA THR A 214 17.10 -2.07 21.88
C THR A 214 17.28 -2.77 23.22
N ILE A 215 16.44 -3.78 23.50
CA ILE A 215 16.51 -4.66 24.67
C ILE A 215 16.54 -6.14 24.25
N GLY A 216 17.24 -6.97 25.01
CA GLY A 216 17.28 -8.42 24.80
C GLY A 216 16.30 -9.19 25.68
N SER A 217 16.28 -10.52 25.53
CA SER A 217 15.46 -11.44 26.34
C SER A 217 15.84 -11.45 27.82
N ASP A 218 17.02 -10.95 28.18
CA ASP A 218 17.54 -10.78 29.55
C ASP A 218 16.92 -9.56 30.27
N ALA A 219 16.26 -8.66 29.55
CA ALA A 219 15.54 -7.54 30.16
C ALA A 219 14.42 -8.03 31.08
N THR A 220 14.11 -7.26 32.11
CA THR A 220 13.04 -7.57 33.06
C THR A 220 11.76 -6.78 32.82
N GLN A 221 11.88 -5.67 32.08
CA GLN A 221 10.75 -4.77 31.81
C GLN A 221 10.97 -3.98 30.52
N ILE A 222 9.86 -3.49 29.95
CA ILE A 222 9.84 -2.55 28.86
C ILE A 222 10.07 -1.13 29.42
N PRO A 223 10.90 -0.28 28.78
CA PRO A 223 11.07 1.12 29.18
C PRO A 223 9.73 1.87 29.23
N GLU A 224 9.53 2.71 30.26
CA GLU A 224 8.28 3.48 30.41
C GLU A 224 8.03 4.47 29.26
N SER A 225 9.11 4.92 28.60
CA SER A 225 9.05 5.84 27.47
C SER A 225 8.61 5.18 26.15
N THR A 226 8.35 3.87 26.14
CA THR A 226 8.03 3.13 24.91
C THR A 226 6.67 3.52 24.35
N ASP A 227 6.65 4.10 23.14
CA ASP A 227 5.42 4.37 22.39
C ASP A 227 5.01 3.16 21.55
N VAL A 228 5.98 2.51 20.89
CA VAL A 228 5.78 1.32 20.08
C VAL A 228 6.79 0.26 20.48
N LEU A 229 6.29 -0.93 20.80
CA LEU A 229 7.12 -2.10 21.05
C LEU A 229 7.21 -2.96 19.79
N VAL A 230 8.41 -3.16 19.26
CA VAL A 230 8.68 -4.08 18.16
C VAL A 230 9.38 -5.32 18.71
N VAL A 231 8.72 -6.47 18.62
CA VAL A 231 9.24 -7.75 19.10
C VAL A 231 9.63 -8.60 17.89
N ILE A 232 10.90 -8.99 17.83
CA ILE A 232 11.44 -9.72 16.68
C ILE A 232 11.98 -11.07 17.15
N HIS A 233 11.41 -12.14 16.64
CA HIS A 233 11.82 -13.52 16.90
C HIS A 233 12.04 -13.81 18.40
N PRO A 234 11.01 -13.61 19.25
CA PRO A 234 11.15 -13.77 20.69
C PRO A 234 11.42 -15.23 21.06
N GLN A 235 12.43 -15.42 21.89
CA GLN A 235 12.80 -16.72 22.47
C GLN A 235 13.08 -16.52 23.97
N ASN A 236 12.97 -17.54 24.76
CA ASN A 236 13.43 -17.60 26.17
C ASN A 236 13.15 -16.36 27.03
N LEU A 237 12.02 -15.65 26.78
CA LEU A 237 11.64 -14.47 27.54
C LEU A 237 11.39 -14.84 29.01
N SER A 238 11.96 -14.06 29.94
CA SER A 238 11.71 -14.24 31.37
C SER A 238 10.23 -14.00 31.70
N GLU A 239 9.70 -14.63 32.74
CA GLU A 239 8.32 -14.43 33.19
C GLU A 239 8.03 -12.96 33.52
N ALA A 240 9.01 -12.24 34.07
CA ALA A 240 8.90 -10.81 34.38
C ALA A 240 8.77 -9.97 33.08
N LEU A 241 9.55 -10.27 32.05
CA LEU A 241 9.47 -9.59 30.76
C LEU A 241 8.17 -9.92 30.04
N GLN A 242 7.73 -11.18 30.03
CA GLN A 242 6.42 -11.56 29.49
C GLN A 242 5.28 -10.83 30.19
N TYR A 243 5.34 -10.71 31.51
CA TYR A 243 4.36 -9.91 32.28
C TYR A 243 4.41 -8.42 31.88
N SER A 244 5.60 -7.84 31.74
CA SER A 244 5.75 -6.45 31.29
C SER A 244 5.15 -6.22 29.90
N ILE A 245 5.37 -7.13 28.95
CA ILE A 245 4.78 -7.09 27.61
C ILE A 245 3.25 -7.23 27.66
N ASP A 246 2.76 -8.19 28.44
CA ASP A 246 1.32 -8.38 28.62
C ASP A 246 0.66 -7.13 29.19
N GLN A 247 1.24 -6.54 30.24
CA GLN A 247 0.70 -5.33 30.85
C GLN A 247 0.82 -4.10 29.94
N PHE A 248 1.84 -4.02 29.09
CA PHE A 248 1.93 -3.00 28.03
C PHE A 248 0.76 -3.17 27.06
N ALA A 249 0.48 -4.39 26.57
CA ALA A 249 -0.67 -4.68 25.71
C ALA A 249 -2.01 -4.38 26.40
N MET A 250 -2.17 -4.74 27.68
CA MET A 250 -3.41 -4.51 28.45
C MET A 250 -3.68 -3.02 28.69
N ARG A 251 -2.66 -2.18 28.70
CA ARG A 251 -2.77 -0.71 28.74
C ARG A 251 -2.92 -0.06 27.37
N GLN A 252 -3.28 -0.85 26.35
CA GLN A 252 -3.46 -0.42 24.97
C GLN A 252 -2.14 -0.01 24.28
N GLY A 253 -1.03 -0.48 24.79
CA GLY A 253 0.27 -0.35 24.14
C GLY A 253 0.26 -0.94 22.72
N ARG A 254 1.10 -0.43 21.86
CA ARG A 254 1.14 -0.74 20.43
C ARG A 254 2.28 -1.68 20.14
N ILE A 255 1.98 -2.83 19.57
CA ILE A 255 2.95 -3.91 19.38
C ILE A 255 3.02 -4.30 17.91
N LEU A 256 4.23 -4.33 17.36
CA LEU A 256 4.59 -4.95 16.09
C LEU A 256 5.39 -6.21 16.40
N LEU A 257 4.87 -7.35 16.00
CA LEU A 257 5.44 -8.66 16.34
C LEU A 257 5.82 -9.43 15.08
N PHE A 258 7.06 -9.93 15.06
CA PHE A 258 7.56 -10.87 14.07
C PHE A 258 7.83 -12.21 14.77
N VAL A 259 7.05 -13.22 14.43
CA VAL A 259 7.23 -14.60 14.92
C VAL A 259 7.58 -15.52 13.77
N ASP A 260 8.28 -16.58 14.05
CA ASP A 260 8.80 -17.47 13.01
C ASP A 260 8.78 -18.91 13.49
N PRO A 261 8.21 -19.86 12.73
CA PRO A 261 8.29 -21.28 13.03
C PRO A 261 9.68 -21.86 12.76
N HIS A 262 10.47 -21.22 11.88
CA HIS A 262 11.81 -21.69 11.52
C HIS A 262 12.67 -20.56 10.92
N TYR A 263 13.33 -19.77 11.78
CA TYR A 263 14.16 -18.65 11.34
C TYR A 263 15.43 -19.13 10.61
N GLU A 264 15.45 -19.05 9.30
CA GLU A 264 16.51 -19.55 8.44
C GLU A 264 17.76 -18.66 8.38
N SER A 265 17.63 -17.39 8.79
CA SER A 265 18.73 -16.42 8.73
C SER A 265 19.73 -16.54 9.90
N ASP A 266 19.46 -17.40 10.88
CA ASP A 266 20.38 -17.64 11.98
C ASP A 266 21.51 -18.60 11.55
N ALA A 267 22.73 -18.08 11.45
CA ALA A 267 23.93 -18.89 11.14
C ALA A 267 24.25 -19.96 12.22
N MET A 268 23.80 -19.76 13.46
CA MET A 268 24.00 -20.73 14.56
C MET A 268 23.03 -21.90 14.47
N ALA A 269 21.88 -21.68 13.87
CA ALA A 269 20.86 -22.69 13.63
C ALA A 269 21.33 -23.84 12.74
N MET A 270 22.23 -23.58 11.81
CA MET A 270 22.84 -24.60 10.96
C MET A 270 23.69 -25.62 11.74
N MET A 271 23.99 -25.36 13.02
CA MET A 271 24.88 -26.19 13.87
C MET A 271 24.17 -26.88 15.03
N GLY A 272 22.89 -26.63 15.29
CA GLY A 272 22.26 -26.99 16.56
C GLY A 272 20.93 -27.71 16.49
N SER A 273 20.07 -27.44 17.41
CA SER A 273 18.75 -28.07 17.55
C SER A 273 17.70 -27.33 16.75
N LEU A 274 16.76 -28.05 16.17
CA LEU A 274 15.62 -27.51 15.42
C LEU A 274 14.72 -26.57 16.26
N GLU A 275 14.71 -26.76 17.59
CA GLU A 275 13.94 -25.91 18.53
C GLU A 275 14.58 -24.52 18.73
N ALA A 276 15.88 -24.37 18.48
CA ALA A 276 16.58 -23.08 18.66
C ALA A 276 16.15 -22.02 17.63
N ASN A 277 15.53 -22.43 16.51
CA ASN A 277 15.16 -21.55 15.41
C ASN A 277 13.69 -21.14 15.41
N LYS A 278 12.93 -21.54 16.40
CA LYS A 278 11.50 -21.28 16.50
C LYS A 278 11.24 -20.18 17.51
N SER A 279 10.39 -19.24 17.15
CA SER A 279 9.87 -18.24 18.10
C SER A 279 9.04 -18.88 19.19
N ASN A 280 9.14 -18.34 20.39
CA ASN A 280 8.31 -18.74 21.53
C ASN A 280 7.65 -17.50 22.15
N PHE A 281 6.35 -17.32 21.89
CA PHE A 281 5.58 -16.19 22.38
C PHE A 281 4.18 -16.62 22.83
N GLY A 282 4.11 -17.29 23.98
CA GLY A 282 2.88 -17.87 24.54
C GLY A 282 1.77 -16.85 24.86
N LEU A 283 2.08 -15.55 24.89
CA LEU A 283 1.10 -14.49 25.11
C LEU A 283 0.03 -14.44 24.02
N LEU A 284 0.36 -14.80 22.77
CA LEU A 284 -0.60 -14.78 21.67
C LEU A 284 -1.81 -15.67 21.94
N GLU A 285 -1.59 -16.89 22.39
CA GLU A 285 -2.68 -17.82 22.71
C GLU A 285 -3.57 -17.27 23.82
N SER A 286 -2.96 -16.71 24.87
CA SER A 286 -3.67 -16.09 25.98
C SER A 286 -4.52 -14.89 25.54
N TRP A 287 -4.06 -14.13 24.56
CA TRP A 287 -4.80 -13.00 23.98
C TRP A 287 -5.88 -13.44 22.98
N GLY A 288 -5.95 -14.75 22.65
CA GLY A 288 -6.95 -15.31 21.74
C GLY A 288 -6.49 -15.36 20.29
N ILE A 289 -5.18 -15.48 20.05
CA ILE A 289 -4.56 -15.57 18.72
C ILE A 289 -3.84 -16.89 18.59
N ASN A 290 -4.11 -17.64 17.54
CA ASN A 290 -3.36 -18.83 17.18
C ASN A 290 -2.39 -18.48 16.03
N ALA A 291 -1.11 -18.38 16.37
CA ALA A 291 -0.02 -18.32 15.41
C ALA A 291 0.59 -19.72 15.33
N GLY A 292 0.19 -20.52 14.37
CA GLY A 292 0.57 -21.94 14.26
C GLY A 292 2.07 -22.19 14.09
N LEU A 293 2.86 -21.81 15.12
CA LEU A 293 4.33 -21.84 15.10
C LEU A 293 4.92 -23.27 15.02
N ASP A 294 4.11 -24.31 15.18
CA ASP A 294 4.50 -25.71 14.92
C ASP A 294 4.32 -26.11 13.45
N SER A 295 3.92 -25.16 12.60
CA SER A 295 3.57 -25.43 11.21
C SER A 295 4.18 -24.38 10.29
N VAL A 296 4.48 -24.79 9.05
CA VAL A 296 4.98 -23.92 7.98
C VAL A 296 4.01 -23.96 6.81
N VAL A 297 3.80 -22.81 6.18
CA VAL A 297 3.00 -22.66 4.97
C VAL A 297 3.88 -22.87 3.74
N LEU A 298 3.53 -23.85 2.92
CA LEU A 298 4.12 -24.05 1.60
C LEU A 298 3.16 -23.54 0.53
N ASP A 299 3.69 -22.82 -0.46
CA ASP A 299 2.92 -22.30 -1.58
C ASP A 299 3.64 -22.58 -2.91
N GLY A 300 3.09 -23.50 -3.69
CA GLY A 300 3.69 -23.90 -4.96
C GLY A 300 3.61 -22.82 -6.04
N ARG A 301 2.60 -21.93 -5.95
CA ARG A 301 2.39 -20.84 -6.90
C ARG A 301 3.29 -19.64 -6.61
N LEU A 302 3.42 -19.27 -5.34
CA LEU A 302 4.18 -18.10 -4.88
C LEU A 302 5.62 -18.44 -4.50
N GLY A 303 5.99 -19.72 -4.51
CA GLY A 303 7.36 -20.15 -4.24
C GLY A 303 8.38 -19.44 -5.13
N LEU A 304 9.50 -19.02 -4.58
CA LEU A 304 10.56 -18.34 -5.32
C LEU A 304 11.55 -19.35 -5.93
N ASP A 305 12.12 -18.97 -7.06
CA ASP A 305 13.16 -19.75 -7.70
C ASP A 305 14.50 -19.51 -7.00
N ILE A 306 15.09 -20.55 -6.45
CA ILE A 306 16.39 -20.51 -5.78
C ILE A 306 17.44 -21.29 -6.58
N ARG A 307 18.70 -20.93 -6.38
CA ARG A 307 19.82 -21.69 -6.96
C ARG A 307 20.32 -22.71 -5.94
N THR A 308 20.27 -23.99 -6.31
CA THR A 308 20.81 -25.06 -5.47
C THR A 308 22.35 -25.01 -5.43
N PRO A 309 23.01 -25.67 -4.44
CA PRO A 309 24.46 -25.77 -4.38
C PRO A 309 25.10 -26.35 -5.65
N GLU A 310 24.36 -27.20 -6.37
CA GLU A 310 24.80 -27.81 -7.63
C GLU A 310 24.65 -26.85 -8.82
N GLY A 311 24.10 -25.64 -8.61
CA GLY A 311 23.93 -24.60 -9.62
C GLY A 311 22.64 -24.69 -10.42
N ALA A 312 21.76 -25.65 -10.16
CA ALA A 312 20.44 -25.75 -10.76
C ALA A 312 19.50 -24.68 -10.18
N VAL A 313 18.57 -24.17 -10.99
CA VAL A 313 17.50 -23.29 -10.55
C VAL A 313 16.27 -24.15 -10.29
N THR A 314 15.70 -24.05 -9.11
CA THR A 314 14.49 -24.80 -8.73
C THR A 314 13.58 -23.94 -7.87
N ARG A 315 12.27 -24.18 -7.94
CA ARG A 315 11.27 -23.46 -7.15
C ARG A 315 11.21 -24.03 -5.74
N HIS A 316 11.31 -23.15 -4.73
CA HIS A 316 11.23 -23.50 -3.32
C HIS A 316 9.88 -23.05 -2.73
N PRO A 317 8.96 -23.96 -2.40
CA PRO A 317 7.61 -23.60 -1.99
C PRO A 317 7.52 -22.97 -0.58
N GLY A 318 8.54 -23.10 0.25
CA GLY A 318 8.62 -22.47 1.59
C GLY A 318 9.20 -21.06 1.57
N ILE A 319 9.87 -20.64 0.47
CA ILE A 319 10.35 -19.27 0.27
C ILE A 319 9.36 -18.57 -0.65
N ILE A 320 8.56 -17.65 -0.09
CA ILE A 320 7.36 -17.13 -0.73
C ILE A 320 7.56 -15.66 -1.12
N GLY A 321 7.20 -15.32 -2.36
CA GLY A 321 7.10 -13.94 -2.83
C GLY A 321 5.65 -13.48 -2.90
N LEU A 322 5.23 -12.65 -1.95
CA LEU A 322 3.88 -12.08 -1.87
C LEU A 322 3.78 -10.89 -2.80
N THR A 323 3.05 -11.05 -3.89
CA THR A 323 2.82 -9.97 -4.85
C THR A 323 1.64 -9.10 -4.42
N SER A 324 1.39 -8.06 -5.16
CA SER A 324 0.28 -7.14 -4.93
C SER A 324 -1.10 -7.80 -4.83
N GLU A 325 -1.29 -9.01 -5.39
CA GLU A 325 -2.54 -9.77 -5.30
C GLU A 325 -2.73 -10.43 -3.93
N GLN A 326 -1.64 -10.71 -3.22
CA GLN A 326 -1.63 -11.33 -1.90
C GLN A 326 -1.58 -10.30 -0.76
N LEU A 327 -1.37 -9.03 -1.08
CA LEU A 327 -1.32 -7.93 -0.13
C LEU A 327 -2.66 -7.21 -0.05
N ASN A 328 -3.08 -6.85 1.18
CA ASN A 328 -4.34 -6.15 1.38
C ASN A 328 -4.26 -4.73 0.81
N ARG A 329 -5.06 -4.45 -0.21
CA ARG A 329 -5.11 -3.15 -0.89
C ARG A 329 -5.93 -2.09 -0.16
N GLU A 330 -6.61 -2.47 0.91
CA GLU A 330 -7.44 -1.57 1.71
C GLU A 330 -6.75 -1.11 3.00
N ASP A 331 -5.63 -1.76 3.39
CA ASP A 331 -4.84 -1.35 4.55
C ASP A 331 -3.63 -0.51 4.14
N VAL A 332 -3.45 0.63 4.82
CA VAL A 332 -2.38 1.60 4.54
C VAL A 332 -0.98 0.98 4.60
N ILE A 333 -0.79 -0.08 5.39
CA ILE A 333 0.50 -0.76 5.55
C ILE A 333 0.93 -1.45 4.26
N THR A 334 0.00 -2.14 3.59
CA THR A 334 0.34 -3.07 2.51
C THR A 334 -0.17 -2.65 1.13
N ALA A 335 -1.06 -1.66 1.06
CA ALA A 335 -1.75 -1.31 -0.17
C ALA A 335 -0.86 -0.86 -1.34
N ASN A 336 0.27 -0.22 -1.04
CA ASN A 336 1.21 0.28 -2.05
C ASN A 336 2.44 -0.62 -2.25
N LEU A 337 2.49 -1.76 -1.57
CA LEU A 337 3.59 -2.72 -1.72
C LEU A 337 3.34 -3.59 -2.97
N GLU A 338 4.40 -3.86 -3.72
CA GLU A 338 4.33 -4.68 -4.94
C GLU A 338 4.83 -6.11 -4.69
N LEU A 339 5.85 -6.25 -3.84
CA LEU A 339 6.49 -7.53 -3.56
C LEU A 339 7.03 -7.54 -2.13
N VAL A 340 6.67 -8.55 -1.35
CA VAL A 340 7.25 -8.84 -0.03
C VAL A 340 7.70 -10.29 -0.03
N ASN A 341 8.98 -10.53 0.20
CA ASN A 341 9.56 -11.87 0.22
C ASN A 341 9.79 -12.33 1.66
N GLY A 342 9.60 -13.61 1.90
CA GLY A 342 9.88 -14.23 3.19
C GLY A 342 10.05 -15.73 3.09
N SER A 343 10.30 -16.37 4.20
CA SER A 343 10.52 -17.82 4.28
C SER A 343 9.77 -18.40 5.49
N SER A 344 9.34 -19.64 5.38
CA SER A 344 8.77 -20.39 6.51
C SER A 344 7.61 -19.69 7.26
N PHE A 345 6.72 -19.00 6.59
CA PHE A 345 5.56 -18.36 7.22
C PHE A 345 4.71 -19.35 8.04
N ALA A 346 4.26 -18.93 9.23
CA ALA A 346 3.26 -19.66 10.00
C ALA A 346 1.82 -19.23 9.62
N PRO A 347 0.81 -20.12 9.77
CA PRO A 347 -0.58 -19.73 9.61
C PRO A 347 -1.07 -18.89 10.80
N LEU A 348 -1.74 -17.76 10.54
CA LEU A 348 -2.35 -16.91 11.55
C LEU A 348 -3.86 -17.07 11.56
N THR A 349 -4.44 -17.38 12.73
CA THR A 349 -5.89 -17.50 12.93
C THR A 349 -6.30 -16.96 14.30
N LEU A 350 -7.58 -16.81 14.53
CA LEU A 350 -8.11 -16.55 15.86
C LEU A 350 -8.24 -17.87 16.63
N ALA A 351 -7.94 -17.83 17.92
CA ALA A 351 -8.24 -18.95 18.81
C ALA A 351 -9.76 -19.15 18.95
N GLU A 352 -10.21 -20.36 19.26
CA GLU A 352 -11.62 -20.67 19.45
C GLU A 352 -12.21 -19.81 20.58
N GLY A 353 -13.32 -19.13 20.31
CA GLY A 353 -13.97 -18.22 21.29
C GLY A 353 -13.31 -16.86 21.45
N SER A 354 -12.34 -16.51 20.64
CA SER A 354 -11.72 -15.17 20.64
C SER A 354 -12.73 -14.08 20.28
N ASN A 355 -12.67 -12.94 20.97
CA ASN A 355 -13.48 -11.75 20.68
C ASN A 355 -12.69 -10.70 19.86
N LEU A 356 -11.48 -11.02 19.42
CA LEU A 356 -10.68 -10.14 18.58
C LEU A 356 -11.22 -10.08 17.16
N THR A 357 -10.92 -8.99 16.49
CA THR A 357 -11.06 -8.84 15.05
C THR A 357 -9.70 -9.07 14.40
N LEU A 358 -9.62 -10.03 13.47
CA LEU A 358 -8.47 -10.26 12.62
C LEU A 358 -8.70 -9.55 11.29
N THR A 359 -7.83 -8.61 10.94
CA THR A 359 -7.77 -7.98 9.62
C THR A 359 -6.51 -8.46 8.92
N PRO A 360 -6.63 -9.29 7.89
CA PRO A 360 -5.45 -9.80 7.18
C PRO A 360 -4.74 -8.68 6.44
N LEU A 361 -3.40 -8.68 6.48
CA LEU A 361 -2.51 -7.79 5.74
C LEU A 361 -1.90 -8.50 4.53
N ALA A 362 -1.56 -9.79 4.69
CA ALA A 362 -1.00 -10.61 3.64
C ALA A 362 -1.54 -12.04 3.69
N TYR A 363 -1.61 -12.67 2.52
CA TYR A 363 -2.16 -14.03 2.34
C TYR A 363 -1.27 -14.88 1.45
N SER A 364 -1.39 -16.19 1.57
CA SER A 364 -0.93 -17.15 0.58
C SER A 364 -1.81 -17.14 -0.68
N SER A 365 -1.42 -17.90 -1.70
CA SER A 365 -2.34 -18.29 -2.78
C SER A 365 -3.42 -19.25 -2.25
N ALA A 366 -4.39 -19.60 -3.12
CA ALA A 366 -5.39 -20.61 -2.81
C ALA A 366 -4.80 -22.04 -2.84
N ASP A 367 -3.60 -22.22 -3.39
CA ASP A 367 -2.93 -23.50 -3.58
C ASP A 367 -1.90 -23.78 -2.48
N ALA A 368 -1.97 -23.06 -1.35
CA ALA A 368 -1.07 -23.24 -0.22
C ALA A 368 -1.51 -24.38 0.69
N VAL A 369 -0.55 -25.06 1.29
CA VAL A 369 -0.76 -26.14 2.27
C VAL A 369 0.00 -25.85 3.55
N ILE A 370 -0.48 -26.42 4.67
CA ILE A 370 0.19 -26.34 5.97
C ILE A 370 0.90 -27.66 6.21
N VAL A 371 2.19 -27.61 6.51
CA VAL A 371 3.01 -28.79 6.85
C VAL A 371 3.55 -28.68 8.27
N ASP A 372 3.95 -29.82 8.85
CA ASP A 372 4.61 -29.83 10.15
C ASP A 372 5.95 -29.08 10.11
N GLY A 373 6.19 -28.18 11.07
CA GLY A 373 7.39 -27.34 11.11
C GLY A 373 8.67 -28.13 11.35
N THR A 374 8.60 -29.25 12.08
CA THR A 374 9.76 -30.15 12.29
C THR A 374 10.10 -30.89 11.01
N GLU A 375 9.10 -31.37 10.28
CA GLU A 375 9.29 -32.03 8.99
C GLU A 375 9.90 -31.05 7.97
N TYR A 376 9.41 -29.80 7.92
CA TYR A 376 9.97 -28.73 7.09
C TYR A 376 11.44 -28.47 7.43
N ALA A 377 11.77 -28.28 8.71
CA ALA A 377 13.12 -27.98 9.16
C ALA A 377 14.12 -29.11 8.86
N MET A 378 13.66 -30.36 8.86
CA MET A 378 14.49 -31.53 8.50
C MET A 378 14.67 -31.72 7.00
N THR A 379 13.80 -31.12 6.17
CA THR A 379 13.71 -31.41 4.74
C THR A 379 13.66 -30.11 3.94
N GLN A 380 14.79 -29.45 3.78
CA GLN A 380 14.88 -28.22 2.97
C GLN A 380 15.12 -28.49 1.47
N ASP A 381 15.05 -29.74 1.03
CA ASP A 381 15.14 -30.06 -0.40
C ASP A 381 13.87 -29.62 -1.15
N PRO A 382 13.98 -28.69 -2.11
CA PRO A 382 12.82 -28.14 -2.81
C PRO A 382 11.96 -29.21 -3.52
N GLN A 383 12.57 -30.28 -4.01
CA GLN A 383 11.83 -31.35 -4.70
C GLN A 383 10.98 -32.17 -3.73
N THR A 384 11.46 -32.36 -2.50
CA THR A 384 10.71 -33.05 -1.46
C THR A 384 9.58 -32.16 -0.95
N LEU A 385 9.84 -30.88 -0.71
CA LEU A 385 8.81 -29.91 -0.32
C LEU A 385 7.73 -29.76 -1.39
N GLN A 386 8.08 -29.82 -2.69
CA GLN A 386 7.10 -29.80 -3.77
C GLN A 386 6.15 -31.01 -3.73
N ARG A 387 6.62 -32.19 -3.32
CA ARG A 387 5.76 -33.37 -3.16
C ARG A 387 4.77 -33.25 -2.01
N MET A 388 5.08 -32.42 -0.99
CA MET A 388 4.15 -32.14 0.11
C MET A 388 2.97 -31.25 -0.32
N LEU A 389 3.05 -30.58 -1.47
CA LEU A 389 1.95 -29.79 -2.03
C LEU A 389 0.82 -30.66 -2.62
N ASP A 390 1.07 -31.92 -2.93
CA ASP A 390 0.10 -32.83 -3.58
C ASP A 390 -1.05 -33.29 -2.64
N GLY A 391 -1.35 -32.54 -1.57
CA GLY A 391 -2.41 -32.81 -0.60
C GLY A 391 -3.78 -32.23 -0.99
N PRO A 392 -4.88 -32.81 -0.46
CA PRO A 392 -6.25 -32.35 -0.76
C PRO A 392 -6.64 -31.04 -0.05
N ASP A 393 -5.81 -30.50 0.85
CA ASP A 393 -6.17 -29.44 1.81
C ASP A 393 -5.60 -28.06 1.43
N SER A 394 -5.56 -27.75 0.13
CA SER A 394 -5.12 -26.44 -0.36
C SER A 394 -6.11 -25.36 0.07
N GLN A 395 -5.61 -24.26 0.63
CA GLN A 395 -6.43 -23.13 1.06
C GLN A 395 -5.66 -21.81 1.08
N ARG A 396 -6.40 -20.70 1.09
CA ARG A 396 -5.82 -19.38 1.31
C ARG A 396 -5.55 -19.18 2.81
N ILE A 397 -4.32 -18.87 3.17
CA ILE A 397 -3.84 -18.79 4.56
C ILE A 397 -3.41 -17.35 4.84
N THR A 398 -3.75 -16.81 6.01
CA THR A 398 -3.28 -15.50 6.47
C THR A 398 -1.85 -15.62 7.00
N LEU A 399 -0.94 -14.78 6.50
CA LEU A 399 0.48 -14.77 6.81
C LEU A 399 0.92 -13.53 7.59
N ALA A 400 0.19 -12.42 7.45
CA ALA A 400 0.35 -11.24 8.29
C ALA A 400 -1.02 -10.65 8.58
N ALA A 401 -1.23 -10.15 9.79
CA ALA A 401 -2.53 -9.63 10.22
C ALA A 401 -2.42 -8.55 11.29
N ARG A 402 -3.42 -7.68 11.31
CA ARG A 402 -3.73 -6.80 12.42
C ARG A 402 -4.75 -7.47 13.32
N PHE A 403 -4.51 -7.47 14.62
CA PHE A 403 -5.43 -7.94 15.65
C PHE A 403 -5.89 -6.76 16.51
N SER A 404 -7.19 -6.60 16.67
CA SER A 404 -7.78 -5.50 17.45
C SER A 404 -9.04 -5.96 18.18
N GLY A 405 -9.34 -5.34 19.32
CA GLY A 405 -10.53 -5.67 20.10
C GLY A 405 -10.21 -6.06 21.54
N PRO A 406 -11.21 -6.56 22.28
CA PRO A 406 -11.04 -6.87 23.70
C PRO A 406 -10.20 -8.14 23.89
N ALA A 407 -9.19 -8.05 24.76
CA ALA A 407 -8.33 -9.17 25.14
C ALA A 407 -8.21 -9.27 26.68
N THR A 408 -7.79 -10.46 27.14
CA THR A 408 -7.58 -10.76 28.56
C THR A 408 -6.08 -10.98 28.80
N SER A 409 -5.57 -10.51 29.95
CA SER A 409 -4.19 -10.74 30.37
C SER A 409 -3.89 -12.24 30.48
N ALA A 410 -2.68 -12.61 30.09
CA ALA A 410 -2.14 -13.95 30.32
C ALA A 410 -1.91 -14.27 31.81
N PHE A 411 -1.89 -13.24 32.65
CA PHE A 411 -1.60 -13.31 34.07
C PHE A 411 -2.83 -12.95 34.92
N THR A 412 -3.01 -13.59 36.05
CA THR A 412 -4.05 -13.25 37.01
C THR A 412 -3.57 -12.20 38.00
N GLN A 413 -2.26 -12.08 38.20
CA GLN A 413 -1.57 -11.13 39.08
C GLN A 413 -0.11 -11.02 38.64
N ALA A 414 0.61 -10.03 39.20
CA ALA A 414 2.05 -9.91 38.95
C ALA A 414 2.79 -11.16 39.46
N PRO A 415 3.76 -11.68 38.68
CA PRO A 415 4.60 -12.79 39.13
C PRO A 415 5.33 -12.47 40.45
N ALA A 416 5.52 -13.50 41.30
CA ALA A 416 6.17 -13.33 42.62
C ALA A 416 7.71 -13.36 42.50
N THR A 417 8.28 -12.73 41.49
CA THR A 417 9.72 -12.59 41.28
C THR A 417 10.22 -11.26 41.82
N GLU A 418 11.48 -11.20 42.31
CA GLU A 418 12.07 -9.94 42.78
C GLU A 418 11.98 -8.84 41.72
N SER A 419 12.25 -9.18 40.45
CA SER A 419 12.14 -8.26 39.32
C SER A 419 10.72 -7.77 39.03
N ALA A 420 9.69 -8.62 39.23
CA ALA A 420 8.29 -8.20 39.04
C ALA A 420 7.73 -7.39 40.19
N SER A 421 8.28 -7.51 41.40
CA SER A 421 7.88 -6.69 42.55
C SER A 421 8.40 -5.25 42.44
N GLU A 422 9.44 -5.00 41.63
CA GLU A 422 9.93 -3.66 41.29
C GLU A 422 9.03 -2.96 40.28
N LEU A 423 8.23 -3.72 39.50
CA LEU A 423 7.18 -3.19 38.64
C LEU A 423 6.03 -2.64 39.51
N ASN A 424 6.18 -1.42 39.96
CA ASN A 424 5.23 -0.73 40.83
C ASN A 424 3.92 -0.35 40.09
N MET A 425 3.45 -1.21 39.19
CA MET A 425 2.32 -0.97 38.29
C MET A 425 1.09 -1.80 38.73
N ALA A 426 -0.06 -1.16 38.80
CA ALA A 426 -1.32 -1.87 39.05
C ALA A 426 -1.60 -2.87 37.91
N HIS A 427 -1.89 -4.13 38.26
CA HIS A 427 -2.24 -5.17 37.33
C HIS A 427 -3.54 -4.84 36.57
N VAL A 428 -3.50 -4.90 35.23
CA VAL A 428 -4.65 -4.73 34.34
C VAL A 428 -5.00 -6.10 33.77
N SER A 429 -6.17 -6.63 34.11
CA SER A 429 -6.60 -7.99 33.73
C SER A 429 -7.25 -8.07 32.36
N ARG A 430 -7.68 -6.95 31.77
CA ARG A 430 -8.35 -6.90 30.46
C ARG A 430 -8.11 -5.57 29.78
N THR A 431 -8.06 -5.61 28.45
CA THR A 431 -8.12 -4.41 27.61
C THR A 431 -9.41 -4.41 26.78
N ALA A 432 -9.94 -3.24 26.49
CA ALA A 432 -11.02 -3.09 25.50
C ALA A 432 -10.49 -3.07 24.06
N LYS A 433 -9.18 -2.76 23.89
CA LYS A 433 -8.57 -2.55 22.58
C LYS A 433 -7.12 -3.05 22.61
N LEU A 434 -6.91 -4.25 22.09
CA LEU A 434 -5.58 -4.72 21.74
C LEU A 434 -5.13 -4.02 20.45
N ASN A 435 -3.88 -3.54 20.40
CA ASN A 435 -3.27 -2.93 19.21
C ASN A 435 -2.04 -3.75 18.80
N LEU A 436 -2.25 -4.78 17.99
CA LEU A 436 -1.20 -5.72 17.62
C LEU A 436 -1.19 -5.95 16.10
N ILE A 437 0.00 -5.87 15.52
CA ILE A 437 0.28 -6.32 14.15
C ILE A 437 1.26 -7.49 14.25
N VAL A 438 0.94 -8.58 13.55
CA VAL A 438 1.78 -9.78 13.52
C VAL A 438 2.16 -10.11 12.09
N PHE A 439 3.45 -10.28 11.85
CA PHE A 439 4.01 -10.97 10.70
C PHE A 439 4.49 -12.35 11.17
N SER A 440 4.08 -13.40 10.48
CA SER A 440 4.38 -14.78 10.90
C SER A 440 5.67 -15.34 10.30
N ASP A 441 6.58 -14.43 9.94
CA ASP A 441 7.91 -14.70 9.43
C ASP A 441 8.84 -13.56 9.89
N ALA A 442 9.97 -13.89 10.48
CA ALA A 442 11.01 -12.94 10.87
C ALA A 442 12.13 -12.85 9.83
N ASP A 443 12.27 -13.87 8.97
CA ASP A 443 13.23 -13.87 7.87
C ASP A 443 12.99 -12.75 6.86
N LEU A 444 11.75 -12.27 6.73
CA LEU A 444 11.42 -11.13 5.86
C LEU A 444 12.21 -9.85 6.21
N LEU A 445 12.76 -9.76 7.44
CA LEU A 445 13.63 -8.66 7.88
C LEU A 445 15.06 -8.78 7.35
N ALA A 446 15.50 -9.97 7.00
CA ALA A 446 16.87 -10.23 6.55
C ALA A 446 17.13 -9.67 5.15
N ASP A 447 18.20 -8.91 4.99
CA ASP A 447 18.57 -8.20 3.76
C ASP A 447 18.55 -9.11 2.52
N ARG A 448 18.91 -10.38 2.65
CA ARG A 448 18.93 -11.36 1.54
C ARG A 448 17.60 -11.50 0.80
N PHE A 449 16.47 -11.22 1.45
CA PHE A 449 15.14 -11.35 0.86
C PHE A 449 14.67 -10.12 0.09
N TRP A 450 15.32 -8.97 0.29
CA TRP A 450 14.80 -7.74 -0.30
C TRP A 450 15.85 -6.67 -0.68
N VAL A 451 17.15 -6.87 -0.33
CA VAL A 451 18.22 -5.92 -0.60
C VAL A 451 19.36 -6.59 -1.36
N GLN A 452 19.71 -6.02 -2.49
CA GLN A 452 20.92 -6.38 -3.22
C GLN A 452 22.07 -5.47 -2.79
N GLN A 453 23.20 -6.05 -2.42
CA GLN A 453 24.42 -5.33 -2.08
C GLN A 453 25.36 -5.30 -3.27
N ALA A 454 25.86 -4.14 -3.62
CA ALA A 454 26.86 -3.93 -4.65
C ALA A 454 28.02 -3.08 -4.10
N ASN A 455 29.26 -3.49 -4.35
CA ASN A 455 30.43 -2.69 -4.01
C ASN A 455 30.80 -1.77 -5.16
N PHE A 456 30.77 -0.47 -4.92
CA PHE A 456 31.10 0.54 -5.90
C PHE A 456 32.18 1.48 -5.32
N PHE A 457 33.39 1.45 -5.88
CA PHE A 457 34.55 2.23 -5.43
C PHE A 457 34.89 2.12 -3.93
N GLY A 458 34.63 0.95 -3.31
CA GLY A 458 34.91 0.70 -1.90
C GLY A 458 33.76 1.05 -0.95
N GLU A 459 32.66 1.59 -1.45
CA GLU A 459 31.40 1.78 -0.72
C GLU A 459 30.40 0.67 -1.08
N THR A 460 29.68 0.18 -0.08
CA THR A 460 28.60 -0.80 -0.29
C THR A 460 27.30 -0.06 -0.52
N ILE A 461 26.74 -0.23 -1.72
CA ILE A 461 25.44 0.32 -2.09
C ILE A 461 24.38 -0.76 -1.86
N TYR A 462 23.33 -0.39 -1.14
CA TYR A 462 22.17 -1.23 -0.85
C TYR A 462 21.02 -0.83 -1.78
N THR A 463 20.58 -1.74 -2.64
CA THR A 463 19.47 -1.50 -3.58
C THR A 463 18.33 -2.45 -3.26
N PRO A 464 17.17 -1.96 -2.75
CA PRO A 464 16.00 -2.80 -2.54
C PRO A 464 15.47 -3.34 -3.88
N PHE A 465 15.12 -4.63 -3.91
CA PHE A 465 14.43 -5.28 -5.02
C PHE A 465 13.02 -5.78 -4.63
N ALA A 466 12.67 -5.66 -3.34
CA ALA A 466 11.34 -5.92 -2.80
C ALA A 466 11.01 -4.90 -1.69
N ASN A 467 9.75 -4.84 -1.28
CA ASN A 467 9.22 -3.80 -0.38
C ASN A 467 9.18 -4.23 1.10
N ASN A 468 10.02 -5.16 1.52
CA ASN A 468 10.03 -5.62 2.91
C ASN A 468 10.31 -4.48 3.89
N GLY A 469 11.32 -3.64 3.59
CA GLY A 469 11.63 -2.45 4.40
C GLY A 469 10.44 -1.50 4.50
N ASP A 470 9.75 -1.25 3.37
CA ASP A 470 8.55 -0.40 3.35
C ASP A 470 7.43 -0.98 4.22
N ALA A 471 7.24 -2.32 4.22
CA ALA A 471 6.22 -2.97 5.04
C ALA A 471 6.44 -2.73 6.54
N ILE A 472 7.70 -2.81 6.98
CA ILE A 472 8.09 -2.59 8.39
C ILE A 472 7.92 -1.12 8.76
N ILE A 473 8.40 -0.21 7.91
CA ILE A 473 8.27 1.23 8.13
C ILE A 473 6.80 1.61 8.21
N ASN A 474 5.98 1.19 7.24
CA ASN A 474 4.55 1.48 7.22
C ASN A 474 3.82 0.93 8.46
N ALA A 475 4.16 -0.29 8.90
CA ALA A 475 3.59 -0.88 10.11
C ALA A 475 3.99 -0.10 11.37
N SER A 476 5.27 0.28 11.48
CA SER A 476 5.79 1.08 12.59
C SER A 476 5.16 2.47 12.60
N GLU A 477 5.09 3.15 11.47
CA GLU A 477 4.46 4.47 11.34
C GLU A 477 2.96 4.43 11.66
N ASN A 478 2.27 3.40 11.20
CA ASN A 478 0.85 3.24 11.50
C ASN A 478 0.60 3.03 13.00
N LEU A 479 1.47 2.25 13.67
CA LEU A 479 1.40 2.07 15.12
C LEU A 479 1.89 3.30 15.88
N ALA A 480 2.90 4.03 15.40
CA ALA A 480 3.41 5.26 15.99
C ALA A 480 2.37 6.40 15.97
N GLY A 481 1.45 6.37 15.00
CA GLY A 481 0.37 7.34 14.91
C GLY A 481 -0.63 7.25 16.06
N SER A 482 -1.45 8.31 16.21
CA SER A 482 -2.54 8.29 17.18
C SER A 482 -3.59 7.22 16.84
N ASP A 483 -4.42 6.85 17.83
CA ASP A 483 -5.60 5.99 17.60
C ASP A 483 -6.52 6.55 16.50
N ALA A 484 -6.50 7.87 16.30
CA ALA A 484 -7.21 8.55 15.24
C ALA A 484 -6.63 8.16 13.88
N LEU A 485 -5.29 8.21 13.69
CA LEU A 485 -4.62 7.83 12.45
C LEU A 485 -4.78 6.34 12.14
N ILE A 486 -4.64 5.47 13.14
CA ILE A 486 -4.85 4.01 12.99
C ILE A 486 -6.26 3.71 12.47
N SER A 487 -7.26 4.53 12.83
CA SER A 487 -8.65 4.36 12.40
C SER A 487 -8.96 4.89 11.00
N ILE A 488 -8.06 5.69 10.39
CA ILE A 488 -8.23 6.20 9.04
C ILE A 488 -7.92 5.06 8.06
N ARG A 489 -8.96 4.57 7.38
CA ARG A 489 -8.84 3.54 6.33
C ARG A 489 -8.72 4.19 4.97
N GLY A 490 -8.12 3.48 4.02
CA GLY A 490 -8.14 3.89 2.63
C GLY A 490 -9.57 4.07 2.14
N ARG A 491 -9.88 5.21 1.54
CA ARG A 491 -11.18 5.52 0.95
C ARG A 491 -11.20 5.16 -0.52
N GLY A 492 -12.39 5.05 -1.08
CA GLY A 492 -12.58 4.88 -2.52
C GLY A 492 -11.93 6.02 -3.31
N THR A 493 -11.43 5.73 -4.51
CA THR A 493 -10.85 6.73 -5.40
C THR A 493 -11.96 7.55 -6.08
N TYR A 494 -11.68 8.83 -6.37
CA TYR A 494 -12.56 9.67 -7.18
C TYR A 494 -12.74 9.09 -8.60
N ALA A 495 -11.65 8.62 -9.19
CA ALA A 495 -11.67 7.93 -10.47
C ALA A 495 -12.00 6.44 -10.23
N ARG A 496 -13.27 6.08 -10.32
CA ARG A 496 -13.66 4.67 -10.35
C ARG A 496 -13.36 4.09 -11.72
N PRO A 497 -12.41 3.15 -11.84
CA PRO A 497 -12.29 2.41 -13.08
C PRO A 497 -13.59 1.65 -13.33
N PHE A 498 -14.04 1.62 -14.57
CA PHE A 498 -15.18 0.77 -14.94
C PHE A 498 -14.73 -0.70 -14.82
N GLU A 499 -15.01 -1.35 -13.69
CA GLU A 499 -14.58 -2.73 -13.41
C GLU A 499 -14.95 -3.70 -14.53
N GLN A 500 -16.12 -3.52 -15.16
CA GLN A 500 -16.50 -4.30 -16.34
C GLN A 500 -15.62 -4.01 -17.55
N VAL A 501 -15.16 -2.78 -17.73
CA VAL A 501 -14.25 -2.40 -18.82
C VAL A 501 -12.87 -2.98 -18.56
N GLN A 502 -12.38 -2.91 -17.31
CA GLN A 502 -11.14 -3.56 -16.92
C GLN A 502 -11.21 -5.09 -17.07
N ALA A 503 -12.28 -5.71 -16.62
CA ALA A 503 -12.48 -7.15 -16.78
C ALA A 503 -12.51 -7.58 -18.27
N LEU A 504 -13.14 -6.78 -19.13
CA LEU A 504 -13.14 -6.98 -20.57
C LEU A 504 -11.75 -6.75 -21.18
N GLN A 505 -11.03 -5.75 -20.70
CA GLN A 505 -9.66 -5.47 -21.13
C GLN A 505 -8.72 -6.61 -20.73
N VAL A 506 -8.75 -7.05 -19.48
CA VAL A 506 -7.95 -8.20 -18.98
C VAL A 506 -8.29 -9.48 -19.76
N ALA A 507 -9.58 -9.73 -20.03
CA ALA A 507 -10.01 -10.88 -20.80
C ALA A 507 -9.55 -10.81 -22.28
N ALA A 508 -9.56 -9.61 -22.87
CA ALA A 508 -9.03 -9.38 -24.21
C ALA A 508 -7.51 -9.55 -24.24
N GLU A 509 -6.78 -8.94 -23.30
CA GLU A 509 -5.33 -9.08 -23.16
C GLU A 509 -4.91 -10.54 -22.97
N ALA A 510 -5.63 -11.31 -22.14
CA ALA A 510 -5.34 -12.72 -21.92
C ALA A 510 -5.51 -13.55 -23.21
N ARG A 511 -6.53 -13.26 -24.03
CA ARG A 511 -6.74 -13.95 -25.32
C ARG A 511 -5.65 -13.64 -26.33
N PHE A 512 -5.19 -12.39 -26.37
CA PHE A 512 -4.14 -11.97 -27.32
C PHE A 512 -2.73 -12.31 -26.85
N ARG A 513 -2.49 -12.37 -25.53
CA ARG A 513 -1.18 -12.72 -24.97
C ARG A 513 -0.73 -14.12 -25.41
N GLU A 514 -1.61 -15.12 -25.31
CA GLU A 514 -1.28 -16.48 -25.75
C GLU A 514 -0.94 -16.51 -27.25
N GLN A 515 -1.62 -15.73 -28.07
CA GLN A 515 -1.35 -15.63 -29.50
C GLN A 515 -0.05 -14.86 -29.78
N GLU A 516 0.19 -13.77 -29.06
CA GLU A 516 1.43 -12.98 -29.17
C GLU A 516 2.66 -13.80 -28.74
N GLU A 517 2.60 -14.51 -27.61
CA GLU A 517 3.69 -15.40 -27.15
C GLU A 517 4.00 -16.51 -28.17
N ARG A 518 2.97 -17.10 -28.76
CA ARG A 518 3.14 -18.12 -29.80
C ARG A 518 3.85 -17.55 -31.01
N LEU A 519 3.45 -16.38 -31.48
CA LEU A 519 4.06 -15.71 -32.62
C LEU A 519 5.47 -15.21 -32.30
N GLN A 520 5.74 -14.73 -31.08
CA GLN A 520 7.08 -14.34 -30.66
C GLN A 520 8.04 -15.54 -30.62
N ASN A 521 7.60 -16.68 -30.10
CA ASN A 521 8.38 -17.91 -30.09
C ASN A 521 8.68 -18.40 -31.52
N GLN A 522 7.72 -18.32 -32.42
CA GLN A 522 7.94 -18.66 -33.83
C GLN A 522 8.92 -17.69 -34.50
N LEU A 523 8.84 -16.40 -34.19
CA LEU A 523 9.76 -15.39 -34.69
C LEU A 523 11.19 -15.68 -34.22
N GLN A 524 11.37 -15.96 -32.94
CA GLN A 524 12.66 -16.28 -32.34
C GLN A 524 13.27 -17.53 -33.00
N GLN A 525 12.50 -18.61 -33.15
CA GLN A 525 12.96 -19.81 -33.83
C GLN A 525 13.39 -19.55 -35.30
N THR A 526 12.63 -18.72 -36.03
CA THR A 526 12.94 -18.34 -37.40
C THR A 526 14.21 -17.49 -37.48
N GLU A 527 14.42 -16.58 -36.53
CA GLU A 527 15.62 -15.73 -36.42
C GLU A 527 16.86 -16.57 -36.04
N GLU A 528 16.73 -17.57 -35.18
CA GLU A 528 17.80 -18.52 -34.84
C GLU A 528 18.21 -19.37 -36.06
N GLN A 529 17.23 -19.87 -36.83
CA GLN A 529 17.49 -20.60 -38.06
C GLN A 529 18.19 -19.75 -39.13
N LEU A 530 17.77 -18.48 -39.26
CA LEU A 530 18.44 -17.51 -40.14
C LEU A 530 19.89 -17.24 -39.70
N ALA A 531 20.14 -17.08 -38.40
CA ALA A 531 21.47 -16.85 -37.84
C ALA A 531 22.39 -18.08 -38.07
N GLN A 532 21.87 -19.31 -37.89
CA GLN A 532 22.61 -20.53 -38.18
C GLN A 532 23.02 -20.63 -39.65
N LEU A 533 22.13 -20.32 -40.60
CA LEU A 533 22.44 -20.30 -42.02
C LEU A 533 23.51 -19.25 -42.37
N GLN A 534 23.49 -18.08 -41.74
CA GLN A 534 24.48 -17.02 -41.90
C GLN A 534 25.85 -17.41 -41.32
N ASN A 535 25.89 -18.10 -40.15
CA ASN A 535 27.13 -18.57 -39.54
C ASN A 535 27.83 -19.67 -40.35
N VAL A 536 27.08 -20.61 -40.94
CA VAL A 536 27.64 -21.62 -41.86
C VAL A 536 28.32 -20.97 -43.04
N GLN A 537 27.86 -19.81 -43.49
CA GLN A 537 28.45 -19.02 -44.56
C GLN A 537 29.84 -18.46 -44.16
N THR A 538 30.01 -18.08 -42.90
CA THR A 538 31.28 -17.51 -42.39
C THR A 538 32.36 -18.59 -42.18
N GLU A 539 31.98 -19.79 -41.80
CA GLU A 539 32.90 -20.91 -41.56
C GLU A 539 33.38 -21.61 -42.85
N SER A 540 32.53 -21.67 -43.90
CA SER A 540 32.87 -22.38 -45.14
C SER A 540 33.73 -21.59 -46.11
N GLY A 541 33.96 -20.28 -45.87
CA GLY A 541 34.80 -19.44 -46.75
C GLY A 541 34.29 -19.27 -48.19
N ALA A 542 33.07 -19.73 -48.49
CA ALA A 542 32.47 -19.62 -49.81
C ALA A 542 31.78 -18.24 -49.97
N LEU A 543 32.20 -17.49 -50.96
CA LEU A 543 31.67 -16.15 -51.28
C LEU A 543 30.27 -16.16 -51.94
N THR A 544 29.72 -17.34 -52.26
CA THR A 544 28.43 -17.48 -52.94
C THR A 544 27.60 -18.60 -52.34
N LEU A 545 26.33 -18.29 -52.01
CA LEU A 545 25.33 -19.28 -51.59
C LEU A 545 25.02 -20.26 -52.70
N THR A 546 24.77 -21.52 -52.35
CA THR A 546 24.16 -22.47 -53.31
C THR A 546 22.72 -22.02 -53.63
N PRO A 547 22.17 -22.37 -54.80
CA PRO A 547 20.77 -22.04 -55.14
C PRO A 547 19.76 -22.54 -54.10
N GLU A 548 20.04 -23.68 -53.46
CA GLU A 548 19.21 -24.27 -52.40
C GLU A 548 19.26 -23.45 -51.10
N GLN A 549 20.46 -23.00 -50.72
CA GLN A 549 20.64 -22.12 -49.53
C GLN A 549 19.99 -20.75 -49.76
N GLN A 550 20.07 -20.19 -50.97
CA GLN A 550 19.41 -18.95 -51.33
C GLN A 550 17.88 -19.08 -51.22
N ALA A 551 17.32 -20.17 -51.76
CA ALA A 551 15.89 -20.44 -51.68
C ALA A 551 15.40 -20.62 -50.22
N ALA A 552 16.21 -21.28 -49.36
CA ALA A 552 15.91 -21.42 -47.95
C ALA A 552 15.94 -20.06 -47.23
N LEU A 553 16.94 -19.23 -47.47
CA LEU A 553 17.07 -17.87 -46.92
C LEU A 553 15.86 -17.00 -47.30
N ASP A 554 15.48 -17.01 -48.59
CA ASP A 554 14.32 -16.25 -49.07
C ASP A 554 13.02 -16.72 -48.40
N THR A 555 12.88 -18.04 -48.17
CA THR A 555 11.74 -18.62 -47.45
C THR A 555 11.68 -18.15 -45.98
N PHE A 556 12.80 -18.19 -45.27
CA PHE A 556 12.85 -17.72 -43.87
C PHE A 556 12.63 -16.21 -43.74
N ILE A 557 13.15 -15.41 -44.69
CA ILE A 557 12.88 -13.97 -44.72
C ILE A 557 11.38 -13.70 -44.97
N ALA A 558 10.75 -14.46 -45.86
CA ALA A 558 9.32 -14.34 -46.09
C ALA A 558 8.50 -14.71 -44.85
N GLN A 559 8.83 -15.84 -44.18
CA GLN A 559 8.18 -16.26 -42.95
C GLN A 559 8.34 -15.22 -41.80
N ARG A 560 9.55 -14.71 -41.59
CA ARG A 560 9.79 -13.66 -40.60
C ARG A 560 8.93 -12.43 -40.89
N ASN A 561 8.82 -11.99 -42.11
CA ASN A 561 8.04 -10.83 -42.49
C ASN A 561 6.53 -11.05 -42.30
N GLU A 562 6.06 -12.28 -42.53
CA GLU A 562 4.67 -12.67 -42.29
C GLU A 562 4.34 -12.70 -40.80
N ILE A 563 5.16 -13.36 -39.98
CA ILE A 563 4.99 -13.37 -38.51
C ILE A 563 5.01 -11.96 -37.94
N ARG A 564 5.91 -11.09 -38.39
CA ARG A 564 5.93 -9.67 -37.98
C ARG A 564 4.70 -8.89 -38.40
N ARG A 565 4.06 -9.27 -39.51
CA ARG A 565 2.79 -8.68 -39.96
C ARG A 565 1.65 -9.15 -39.08
N GLU A 566 1.59 -10.44 -38.75
CA GLU A 566 0.58 -11.00 -37.85
C GLU A 566 0.68 -10.43 -36.45
N LEU A 567 1.90 -10.27 -35.89
CA LEU A 567 2.11 -9.60 -34.59
C LEU A 567 1.58 -8.17 -34.58
N ARG A 568 1.82 -7.41 -35.67
CA ARG A 568 1.27 -6.04 -35.75
C ARG A 568 -0.25 -6.03 -35.83
N GLU A 569 -0.83 -6.99 -36.57
CA GLU A 569 -2.29 -7.10 -36.69
C GLU A 569 -2.96 -7.45 -35.34
N VAL A 570 -2.37 -8.38 -34.58
CA VAL A 570 -2.86 -8.75 -33.24
C VAL A 570 -2.85 -7.54 -32.30
N ARG A 571 -1.75 -6.77 -32.25
CA ARG A 571 -1.66 -5.55 -31.45
C ARG A 571 -2.66 -4.48 -31.90
N TYR A 572 -2.79 -4.27 -33.20
CA TYR A 572 -3.75 -3.31 -33.75
C TYR A 572 -5.20 -3.69 -33.44
N GLN A 573 -5.56 -4.97 -33.47
CA GLN A 573 -6.90 -5.44 -33.11
C GLN A 573 -7.20 -5.19 -31.62
N LEU A 574 -6.25 -5.43 -30.73
CA LEU A 574 -6.39 -5.16 -29.29
C LEU A 574 -6.66 -3.67 -29.04
N GLU A 575 -5.83 -2.78 -29.58
CA GLU A 575 -6.00 -1.33 -29.43
C GLU A 575 -7.34 -0.85 -29.99
N ARG A 576 -7.74 -1.35 -31.16
CA ARG A 576 -8.99 -0.96 -31.82
C ARG A 576 -10.23 -1.37 -31.03
N ASP A 577 -10.25 -2.56 -30.43
CA ASP A 577 -11.40 -3.05 -29.67
C ASP A 577 -11.57 -2.25 -28.36
N ILE A 578 -10.47 -1.86 -27.71
CA ILE A 578 -10.46 -0.97 -26.54
C ILE A 578 -11.00 0.42 -26.91
N ASP A 579 -10.53 1.01 -28.02
CA ASP A 579 -10.96 2.31 -28.48
C ASP A 579 -12.44 2.34 -28.90
N GLN A 580 -12.93 1.28 -29.55
CA GLN A 580 -14.34 1.17 -29.93
C GLN A 580 -15.26 1.13 -28.71
N LEU A 581 -14.87 0.37 -27.65
CA LEU A 581 -15.61 0.33 -26.40
C LEU A 581 -15.67 1.72 -25.73
N GLY A 582 -14.53 2.41 -25.67
CA GLY A 582 -14.44 3.77 -25.14
C GLY A 582 -15.34 4.77 -25.90
N ASN A 583 -15.35 4.70 -27.23
CA ASN A 583 -16.17 5.55 -28.08
C ASN A 583 -17.68 5.25 -27.94
N TYR A 584 -18.05 3.98 -27.79
CA TYR A 584 -19.44 3.59 -27.54
C TYR A 584 -19.97 4.12 -26.20
N LEU A 585 -19.18 4.02 -25.14
CA LEU A 585 -19.52 4.55 -23.81
C LEU A 585 -19.61 6.09 -23.81
N LYS A 586 -18.71 6.78 -24.51
CA LYS A 586 -18.78 8.25 -24.71
C LYS A 586 -20.06 8.66 -25.40
N LEU A 587 -20.42 7.98 -26.50
CA LEU A 587 -21.64 8.25 -27.27
C LEU A 587 -22.91 8.01 -26.44
N LEU A 588 -22.91 6.94 -25.64
CA LEU A 588 -24.01 6.59 -24.74
C LEU A 588 -24.23 7.68 -23.69
N ASN A 589 -23.16 8.14 -23.04
CA ASN A 589 -23.20 9.22 -22.06
C ASN A 589 -23.62 10.57 -22.66
N ILE A 590 -23.08 10.94 -23.83
CA ILE A 590 -23.37 12.20 -24.51
C ILE A 590 -24.81 12.23 -25.05
N ALA A 591 -25.36 11.11 -25.51
CA ALA A 591 -26.69 11.06 -26.10
C ALA A 591 -27.82 10.80 -25.08
N ILE A 592 -27.62 9.85 -24.15
CA ILE A 592 -28.69 9.41 -23.22
C ILE A 592 -28.96 10.45 -22.14
N SER A 593 -27.96 11.05 -21.53
CA SER A 593 -28.11 12.05 -20.46
C SER A 593 -28.97 13.26 -20.87
N PRO A 594 -28.70 13.95 -21.99
CA PRO A 594 -29.55 15.06 -22.44
C PRO A 594 -30.96 14.62 -22.84
N LEU A 595 -31.10 13.43 -23.44
CA LEU A 595 -32.40 12.90 -23.89
C LEU A 595 -33.29 12.55 -22.70
N LEU A 596 -32.73 11.99 -21.63
CA LEU A 596 -33.40 11.72 -20.36
C LEU A 596 -33.87 13.05 -19.71
N LEU A 597 -32.99 14.04 -19.66
CA LEU A 597 -33.29 15.34 -19.09
C LEU A 597 -34.44 16.05 -19.86
N VAL A 598 -34.39 16.04 -21.20
CA VAL A 598 -35.46 16.59 -22.04
C VAL A 598 -36.80 15.85 -21.83
N THR A 599 -36.79 14.53 -21.74
CA THR A 599 -38.01 13.73 -21.52
C THR A 599 -38.61 13.98 -20.14
N VAL A 600 -37.82 14.10 -19.09
CA VAL A 600 -38.23 14.44 -17.72
C VAL A 600 -38.82 15.85 -17.67
N LEU A 601 -38.14 16.84 -18.25
CA LEU A 601 -38.61 18.24 -18.32
C LEU A 601 -39.93 18.34 -19.12
N TRP A 602 -40.03 17.63 -20.24
CA TRP A 602 -41.25 17.58 -21.03
C TRP A 602 -42.43 16.93 -20.26
N GLY A 603 -42.17 15.82 -19.55
CA GLY A 603 -43.12 15.15 -18.68
C GLY A 603 -43.62 16.06 -17.55
N LEU A 604 -42.71 16.75 -16.87
CA LEU A 604 -43.02 17.74 -15.83
C LEU A 604 -43.86 18.92 -16.39
N ALA A 605 -43.46 19.48 -17.53
CA ALA A 605 -44.20 20.56 -18.18
C ALA A 605 -45.62 20.14 -18.56
N ARG A 606 -45.81 18.89 -19.03
CA ARG A 606 -47.12 18.34 -19.37
C ARG A 606 -48.00 18.11 -18.14
N LEU A 607 -47.43 17.67 -17.02
CA LEU A 607 -48.10 17.52 -15.73
C LEU A 607 -48.57 18.87 -15.16
N LEU A 608 -47.69 19.87 -15.21
CA LEU A 608 -47.99 21.24 -14.75
C LEU A 608 -49.11 21.87 -15.59
N ARG A 609 -49.07 21.73 -16.93
CA ARG A 609 -50.16 22.20 -17.83
C ARG A 609 -51.49 21.51 -17.55
N ARG A 610 -51.51 20.20 -17.25
CA ARG A 610 -52.72 19.47 -16.87
C ARG A 610 -53.29 19.92 -15.52
N ARG A 611 -52.43 20.28 -14.54
CA ARG A 611 -52.86 20.84 -13.24
C ARG A 611 -53.40 22.29 -13.37
N ALA A 612 -52.80 23.11 -14.22
CA ALA A 612 -53.27 24.46 -14.49
C ALA A 612 -54.63 24.46 -15.20
N GLY A 613 -54.85 23.56 -16.18
CA GLY A 613 -56.13 23.40 -16.86
C GLY A 613 -57.27 22.92 -15.99
N LYS A 614 -57.01 22.13 -14.94
CA LYS A 614 -58.03 21.73 -13.95
C LYS A 614 -58.46 22.88 -13.05
N LYS A 615 -57.51 23.73 -12.60
CA LYS A 615 -57.81 24.88 -11.76
C LYS A 615 -58.64 25.96 -12.48
N THR A 616 -58.47 26.14 -13.81
CA THR A 616 -59.25 27.05 -14.61
C THR A 616 -60.70 26.53 -14.86
N LEU A 617 -60.94 25.24 -14.91
CA LEU A 617 -62.26 24.64 -15.02
C LEU A 617 -63.08 24.72 -13.71
N GLU A 618 -62.41 24.60 -12.55
CA GLU A 618 -63.05 24.77 -11.23
C GLU A 618 -63.41 26.24 -10.92
N ALA A 619 -62.64 27.20 -11.46
CA ALA A 619 -62.92 28.63 -11.29
C ALA A 619 -63.98 29.21 -12.23
N ILE A 620 -64.45 28.47 -13.25
CA ILE A 620 -65.51 28.88 -14.18
C ILE A 620 -66.84 28.22 -13.79
N GLY A 621 -66.84 27.22 -12.89
CA GLY A 621 -68.02 26.46 -12.45
C GLY A 621 -68.52 26.86 -11.05
N SER A 622 -67.94 27.87 -10.42
CA SER A 622 -68.41 28.54 -9.19
C SER A 622 -68.84 29.98 -9.53
#